data_6a79675114306e1f330643c4f70feba2
#
_entry.id   6a79675114306e1f330643c4f70feba2
#
_cell.length_a   1.000
_cell.length_b   1.000
_cell.length_c   1.000
_cell.angle_alpha   90.00
_cell.angle_beta   90.00
_cell.angle_gamma   90.00
#
_symmetry.space_group_name_H-M   'P 1'
#
loop_
_entity.id
_entity.type
_entity.pdbx_description
1 polymer ?
#
loop_
_entity_poly.entity_id
_entity_poly.type
_entity_poly.pdbx_seq_one_letter_code
_entity_poly.pdbx_strand_id
1 'polypeptide(L)'
;LDTPAYWAKVKGIRLLATGDFTHPEWLFLMKAKLKPSGNGFFEFKSDVQPPEDPYLKGVSLSPKDVSFVLSTELSFIYSKGGKVRKIHVMLLAPDFESVERINGRLSAVGNLRSDGRPILGLDVRLFCRMVAETCPRCVIIPSHIWTPWFSLFGANSGFDAIEECFEEMTPMIFALETGLSSDPLMNWRLSALDRFALVSNSDAHSPSKIGREANVFDTDFSYKGLVEALRTRNPEKFLHTIEFFPEEGKYHYDGHRKCGVCMDPSETSRSKGACPVCGKPLTVGVLSRVLGLADRREPRQPRPSEGFRSQIPLPEVLAELTGTGSASRAVGSLYARLIASFGSEFACLMDAPVEDISRRHG
;
A
#
# COMPACT_ATOMS: atom_id res chain seq x y z
N LEU A 1 -2.23 3.72 -17.71
CA LEU A 1 -1.18 4.56 -17.09
C LEU A 1 -1.61 6.02 -16.98
N ASP A 2 -2.29 6.57 -17.98
CA ASP A 2 -2.65 7.98 -18.06
C ASP A 2 -3.57 8.41 -16.90
N THR A 3 -4.65 7.68 -16.68
CA THR A 3 -5.60 7.97 -15.59
C THR A 3 -5.00 7.80 -14.19
N PRO A 4 -4.26 6.71 -13.87
CA PRO A 4 -3.53 6.64 -12.60
C PRO A 4 -2.53 7.77 -12.39
N ALA A 5 -1.77 8.18 -13.41
CA ALA A 5 -0.83 9.29 -13.31
C ALA A 5 -1.53 10.63 -13.10
N TYR A 6 -2.64 10.86 -13.79
CA TYR A 6 -3.45 12.06 -13.57
C TYR A 6 -3.96 12.15 -12.13
N TRP A 7 -4.51 11.06 -11.60
CA TRP A 7 -4.94 11.02 -10.20
C TRP A 7 -3.76 11.13 -9.21
N ALA A 8 -2.60 10.54 -9.51
CA ALA A 8 -1.40 10.75 -8.71
C ALA A 8 -1.03 12.24 -8.62
N LYS A 9 -1.08 12.96 -9.76
CA LYS A 9 -0.85 14.41 -9.79
C LYS A 9 -1.90 15.18 -8.99
N VAL A 10 -3.18 14.85 -9.13
CA VAL A 10 -4.29 15.43 -8.36
C VAL A 10 -4.09 15.23 -6.86
N LYS A 11 -3.59 14.06 -6.45
CA LYS A 11 -3.29 13.75 -5.04
C LYS A 11 -2.02 14.44 -4.52
N GLY A 12 -1.10 14.83 -5.38
CA GLY A 12 0.21 15.40 -5.00
C GLY A 12 1.33 14.36 -4.96
N ILE A 13 1.14 13.20 -5.61
CA ILE A 13 2.13 12.13 -5.68
C ILE A 13 3.07 12.36 -6.86
N ARG A 14 4.36 12.35 -6.59
CA ARG A 14 5.42 12.53 -7.57
C ARG A 14 5.93 11.22 -8.16
N LEU A 15 5.93 10.14 -7.37
CA LEU A 15 6.38 8.81 -7.79
C LEU A 15 5.24 7.81 -7.60
N LEU A 16 4.82 7.18 -8.68
CA LEU A 16 3.75 6.18 -8.69
C LEU A 16 4.30 4.80 -9.04
N ALA A 17 3.93 3.79 -8.26
CA ALA A 17 4.18 2.39 -8.60
C ALA A 17 3.26 1.94 -9.73
N THR A 18 3.84 1.26 -10.76
CA THR A 18 3.08 0.89 -11.97
C THR A 18 2.00 -0.17 -11.73
N GLY A 19 2.20 -1.02 -10.71
CA GLY A 19 1.41 -2.24 -10.56
C GLY A 19 1.67 -3.25 -11.68
N ASP A 20 1.34 -4.48 -11.45
CA ASP A 20 1.09 -5.58 -12.39
C ASP A 20 2.08 -5.77 -13.55
N PHE A 21 3.38 -5.47 -13.37
CA PHE A 21 4.36 -5.66 -14.45
C PHE A 21 4.49 -7.13 -14.89
N THR A 22 3.94 -8.07 -14.14
CA THR A 22 3.89 -9.48 -14.52
C THR A 22 2.86 -9.77 -15.61
N HIS A 23 1.79 -8.94 -15.72
CA HIS A 23 0.77 -9.14 -16.75
C HIS A 23 1.30 -8.73 -18.13
N PRO A 24 1.29 -9.64 -19.13
CA PRO A 24 1.95 -9.37 -20.42
C PRO A 24 1.44 -8.15 -21.17
N GLU A 25 0.13 -7.92 -21.18
CA GLU A 25 -0.47 -6.77 -21.86
C GLU A 25 -0.15 -5.45 -21.15
N TRP A 26 -0.14 -5.47 -19.82
CA TRP A 26 0.22 -4.30 -19.02
C TRP A 26 1.71 -3.96 -19.20
N LEU A 27 2.60 -4.97 -19.18
CA LEU A 27 4.03 -4.79 -19.47
C LEU A 27 4.25 -4.24 -20.87
N PHE A 28 3.54 -4.76 -21.87
CA PHE A 28 3.60 -4.22 -23.23
C PHE A 28 3.21 -2.73 -23.27
N LEU A 29 2.10 -2.38 -22.61
CA LEU A 29 1.65 -0.99 -22.52
C LEU A 29 2.66 -0.09 -21.81
N MET A 30 3.24 -0.54 -20.69
CA MET A 30 4.29 0.20 -19.99
C MET A 30 5.50 0.44 -20.89
N LYS A 31 6.00 -0.58 -21.59
CA LYS A 31 7.13 -0.45 -22.53
C LYS A 31 6.80 0.48 -23.70
N ALA A 32 5.54 0.49 -24.16
CA ALA A 32 5.11 1.38 -25.21
C ALA A 32 5.10 2.85 -24.79
N LYS A 33 4.64 3.13 -23.55
CA LYS A 33 4.39 4.49 -23.06
C LYS A 33 5.52 5.09 -22.23
N LEU A 34 6.34 4.27 -21.58
CA LEU A 34 7.37 4.73 -20.64
C LEU A 34 8.78 4.57 -21.20
N LYS A 35 9.67 5.46 -20.80
CA LYS A 35 11.12 5.38 -21.01
C LYS A 35 11.87 5.60 -19.68
N PRO A 36 13.09 5.07 -19.53
CA PRO A 36 13.94 5.37 -18.39
C PRO A 36 14.25 6.87 -18.31
N SER A 37 14.19 7.44 -17.11
CA SER A 37 14.55 8.85 -16.84
C SER A 37 16.01 9.05 -16.43
N GLY A 38 16.83 7.98 -16.45
CA GLY A 38 18.26 8.02 -16.11
C GLY A 38 18.57 7.85 -14.61
N ASN A 39 17.58 7.98 -13.73
CA ASN A 39 17.70 7.84 -12.26
C ASN A 39 17.16 6.50 -11.73
N GLY A 40 16.81 5.55 -12.62
CA GLY A 40 16.20 4.26 -12.29
C GLY A 40 14.68 4.30 -12.13
N PHE A 41 14.07 5.45 -12.35
CA PHE A 41 12.63 5.61 -12.53
C PHE A 41 12.27 5.73 -14.01
N PHE A 42 10.99 5.85 -14.28
CA PHE A 42 10.45 5.94 -15.63
C PHE A 42 9.57 7.17 -15.76
N GLU A 43 9.49 7.70 -16.99
CA GLU A 43 8.65 8.83 -17.36
C GLU A 43 7.92 8.55 -18.68
N PHE A 44 6.89 9.29 -18.98
CA PHE A 44 6.21 9.16 -20.29
C PHE A 44 7.13 9.53 -21.45
N LYS A 45 7.07 8.75 -22.54
CA LYS A 45 7.82 9.02 -23.79
C LYS A 45 7.33 10.27 -24.51
N SER A 46 6.04 10.57 -24.39
CA SER A 46 5.37 11.69 -25.05
C SER A 46 4.44 12.42 -24.09
N ASP A 47 3.93 13.56 -24.51
CA ASP A 47 2.92 14.29 -23.75
C ASP A 47 1.63 13.47 -23.62
N VAL A 48 1.07 13.50 -22.41
CA VAL A 48 -0.17 12.82 -22.06
C VAL A 48 -1.21 13.88 -21.72
N GLN A 49 -2.32 13.80 -22.42
CA GLN A 49 -3.46 14.68 -22.11
C GLN A 49 -4.16 14.19 -20.85
N PRO A 50 -4.60 15.10 -19.96
CA PRO A 50 -5.45 14.74 -18.85
C PRO A 50 -6.69 13.97 -19.34
N PRO A 51 -7.06 12.86 -18.71
CA PRO A 51 -8.31 12.19 -19.06
C PRO A 51 -9.51 13.08 -18.72
N GLU A 52 -10.58 12.97 -19.49
CA GLU A 52 -11.85 13.56 -19.10
C GLU A 52 -12.37 12.84 -17.84
N ASP A 53 -12.46 13.57 -16.75
CA ASP A 53 -12.99 13.06 -15.49
C ASP A 53 -14.12 14.00 -15.04
N PRO A 54 -15.38 13.49 -14.99
CA PRO A 54 -16.53 14.32 -14.59
C PRO A 54 -16.42 14.88 -13.18
N TYR A 55 -15.65 14.20 -12.31
CA TYR A 55 -15.40 14.57 -10.92
C TYR A 55 -14.38 15.70 -10.78
N LEU A 56 -13.52 15.87 -11.79
CA LEU A 56 -12.43 16.86 -11.82
C LEU A 56 -12.62 17.89 -12.93
N LYS A 57 -13.88 18.19 -13.25
CA LYS A 57 -14.20 19.15 -14.30
C LYS A 57 -13.57 20.53 -14.01
N GLY A 58 -12.78 21.02 -14.95
CA GLY A 58 -12.07 22.30 -14.85
C GLY A 58 -10.70 22.23 -14.17
N VAL A 59 -10.27 21.06 -13.69
CA VAL A 59 -8.91 20.83 -13.19
C VAL A 59 -8.01 20.48 -14.37
N SER A 60 -6.99 21.31 -14.62
CA SER A 60 -6.02 21.10 -15.70
C SER A 60 -4.62 20.87 -15.11
N LEU A 61 -4.33 19.63 -14.77
CA LEU A 61 -3.02 19.20 -14.28
C LEU A 61 -2.39 18.24 -15.27
N SER A 62 -1.09 18.44 -15.58
CA SER A 62 -0.37 17.53 -16.46
C SER A 62 0.10 16.29 -15.71
N PRO A 63 -0.24 15.07 -16.17
CA PRO A 63 0.29 13.84 -15.58
C PRO A 63 1.77 13.60 -15.97
N LYS A 64 2.36 14.40 -16.85
CA LYS A 64 3.74 14.26 -17.34
C LYS A 64 4.79 14.35 -16.22
N ASP A 65 4.50 15.12 -15.16
CA ASP A 65 5.43 15.33 -14.06
C ASP A 65 5.46 14.14 -13.07
N VAL A 66 4.62 13.13 -13.27
CA VAL A 66 4.60 11.92 -12.44
C VAL A 66 5.62 10.94 -13.00
N SER A 67 6.55 10.52 -12.14
CA SER A 67 7.49 9.44 -12.44
C SER A 67 6.95 8.10 -11.99
N PHE A 68 7.50 7.02 -12.54
CA PHE A 68 7.06 5.67 -12.23
C PHE A 68 8.20 4.80 -11.72
N VAL A 69 7.88 3.90 -10.76
CA VAL A 69 8.71 2.76 -10.40
C VAL A 69 7.99 1.48 -10.83
N LEU A 70 8.72 0.55 -11.46
CA LEU A 70 8.14 -0.72 -11.89
C LEU A 70 7.81 -1.57 -10.67
N SER A 71 6.57 -2.03 -10.58
CA SER A 71 6.08 -2.83 -9.46
C SER A 71 5.09 -3.90 -9.90
N THR A 72 4.94 -4.92 -9.08
CA THR A 72 3.87 -5.91 -9.15
C THR A 72 3.54 -6.41 -7.76
N GLU A 73 2.29 -6.80 -7.52
CA GLU A 73 1.92 -7.56 -6.34
C GLU A 73 1.60 -9.01 -6.74
N LEU A 74 2.15 -9.95 -5.99
CA LEU A 74 2.07 -11.39 -6.24
C LEU A 74 1.36 -12.09 -5.10
N SER A 75 0.51 -13.06 -5.43
CA SER A 75 -0.22 -13.89 -4.48
C SER A 75 0.41 -15.29 -4.39
N PHE A 76 0.88 -15.67 -3.21
CA PHE A 76 1.47 -16.98 -2.95
C PHE A 76 0.51 -17.85 -2.16
N ILE A 77 0.22 -19.06 -2.65
CA ILE A 77 -0.59 -20.07 -1.96
C ILE A 77 0.19 -21.38 -1.95
N TYR A 78 0.64 -21.81 -0.77
CA TYR A 78 1.45 -23.03 -0.62
C TYR A 78 1.24 -23.66 0.75
N SER A 79 1.74 -24.90 0.93
CA SER A 79 1.70 -25.60 2.22
C SER A 79 3.05 -25.47 2.94
N LYS A 80 3.01 -25.05 4.22
CA LYS A 80 4.20 -24.98 5.08
C LYS A 80 3.81 -25.19 6.53
N GLY A 81 4.55 -26.04 7.25
CA GLY A 81 4.25 -26.37 8.65
C GLY A 81 2.88 -27.01 8.84
N GLY A 82 2.42 -27.84 7.89
CA GLY A 82 1.10 -28.50 7.94
C GLY A 82 -0.12 -27.58 7.73
N LYS A 83 0.11 -26.31 7.35
CA LYS A 83 -0.94 -25.31 7.11
C LYS A 83 -0.86 -24.76 5.69
N VAL A 84 -2.01 -24.39 5.12
CA VAL A 84 -2.06 -23.62 3.89
C VAL A 84 -1.71 -22.17 4.22
N ARG A 85 -0.64 -21.66 3.59
CA ARG A 85 -0.17 -20.28 3.72
C ARG A 85 -0.64 -19.48 2.51
N LYS A 86 -1.05 -18.24 2.76
CA LYS A 86 -1.48 -17.29 1.73
C LYS A 86 -0.83 -15.95 2.04
N ILE A 87 0.07 -15.51 1.17
CA ILE A 87 0.87 -14.30 1.38
C ILE A 87 0.82 -13.44 0.11
N HIS A 88 0.62 -12.14 0.28
CA HIS A 88 0.85 -11.18 -0.79
C HIS A 88 2.22 -10.52 -0.59
N VAL A 89 2.90 -10.30 -1.70
CA VAL A 89 4.22 -9.66 -1.71
C VAL A 89 4.30 -8.70 -2.88
N MET A 90 4.67 -7.47 -2.60
CA MET A 90 5.04 -6.48 -3.61
C MET A 90 6.50 -6.65 -4.00
N LEU A 91 6.78 -6.51 -5.29
CA LEU A 91 8.11 -6.50 -5.86
C LEU A 91 8.32 -5.20 -6.64
N LEU A 92 9.38 -4.46 -6.29
CA LEU A 92 9.86 -3.33 -7.07
C LEU A 92 11.04 -3.75 -7.93
N ALA A 93 11.09 -3.30 -9.18
CA ALA A 93 12.17 -3.60 -10.12
C ALA A 93 12.82 -2.33 -10.68
N PRO A 94 14.16 -2.32 -10.87
CA PRO A 94 14.88 -1.14 -11.33
C PRO A 94 14.78 -0.88 -12.84
N ASP A 95 14.47 -1.91 -13.62
CA ASP A 95 14.48 -1.84 -15.09
C ASP A 95 13.63 -2.95 -15.73
N PHE A 96 13.26 -2.75 -17.01
CA PHE A 96 12.45 -3.71 -17.77
C PHE A 96 13.18 -5.03 -18.05
N GLU A 97 14.50 -5.02 -18.15
CA GLU A 97 15.27 -6.25 -18.36
C GLU A 97 15.13 -7.19 -17.15
N SER A 98 15.24 -6.63 -15.95
CA SER A 98 15.00 -7.37 -14.69
C SER A 98 13.58 -7.92 -14.63
N VAL A 99 12.57 -7.10 -15.01
CA VAL A 99 11.17 -7.54 -15.10
C VAL A 99 11.00 -8.73 -16.03
N GLU A 100 11.57 -8.66 -17.24
CA GLU A 100 11.45 -9.76 -18.23
C GLU A 100 12.09 -11.04 -17.75
N ARG A 101 13.27 -10.97 -17.12
CA ARG A 101 13.94 -12.14 -16.55
C ARG A 101 13.13 -12.77 -15.41
N ILE A 102 12.55 -11.95 -14.53
CA ILE A 102 11.69 -12.42 -13.44
C ILE A 102 10.42 -13.06 -14.00
N ASN A 103 9.73 -12.38 -14.94
CA ASN A 103 8.52 -12.90 -15.57
C ASN A 103 8.78 -14.22 -16.31
N GLY A 104 9.93 -14.36 -16.95
CA GLY A 104 10.35 -15.62 -17.59
C GLY A 104 10.41 -16.79 -16.59
N ARG A 105 10.94 -16.56 -15.38
CA ARG A 105 10.98 -17.58 -14.31
C ARG A 105 9.60 -17.82 -13.68
N LEU A 106 8.83 -16.79 -13.44
CA LEU A 106 7.49 -16.87 -12.83
C LEU A 106 6.48 -17.58 -13.73
N SER A 107 6.57 -17.41 -15.06
CA SER A 107 5.70 -18.06 -16.02
C SER A 107 5.79 -19.60 -16.01
N ALA A 108 6.88 -20.14 -15.49
CA ALA A 108 7.04 -21.58 -15.31
C ALA A 108 6.30 -22.13 -14.07
N VAL A 109 5.88 -21.26 -13.15
CA VAL A 109 5.26 -21.66 -11.88
C VAL A 109 3.85 -21.11 -11.66
N GLY A 110 3.37 -20.24 -12.56
CA GLY A 110 2.02 -19.69 -12.47
C GLY A 110 1.54 -19.00 -13.74
N ASN A 111 0.24 -18.75 -13.80
CA ASN A 111 -0.38 -18.06 -14.92
C ASN A 111 -0.29 -16.53 -14.73
N LEU A 112 0.61 -15.88 -15.43
CA LEU A 112 0.79 -14.42 -15.37
C LEU A 112 -0.25 -13.63 -16.21
N ARG A 113 -1.11 -14.33 -16.97
CA ARG A 113 -2.18 -13.72 -17.78
C ARG A 113 -3.52 -13.59 -17.03
N SER A 114 -3.56 -14.04 -15.78
CA SER A 114 -4.77 -13.91 -14.96
C SER A 114 -4.99 -12.45 -14.61
N ASP A 115 -6.25 -12.01 -14.69
CA ASP A 115 -6.64 -10.69 -14.20
C ASP A 115 -6.33 -10.55 -12.69
N GLY A 116 -5.84 -9.40 -12.30
CA GLY A 116 -5.42 -9.09 -10.94
C GLY A 116 -4.09 -9.75 -10.56
N ARG A 117 -3.92 -10.06 -9.28
CA ARG A 117 -2.68 -10.64 -8.76
C ARG A 117 -2.51 -12.09 -9.22
N PRO A 118 -1.41 -12.44 -9.90
CA PRO A 118 -1.19 -13.84 -10.28
C PRO A 118 -1.01 -14.71 -9.05
N ILE A 119 -1.69 -15.86 -9.03
CA ILE A 119 -1.59 -16.84 -7.95
C ILE A 119 -0.46 -17.81 -8.28
N LEU A 120 0.53 -17.90 -7.40
CA LEU A 120 1.70 -18.75 -7.52
C LEU A 120 1.67 -19.84 -6.46
N GLY A 121 1.74 -21.11 -6.90
CA GLY A 121 1.88 -22.27 -6.03
C GLY A 121 3.33 -22.48 -5.57
N LEU A 122 3.97 -21.40 -5.10
CA LEU A 122 5.39 -21.35 -4.77
C LEU A 122 5.58 -20.88 -3.32
N ASP A 123 6.49 -21.51 -2.57
CA ASP A 123 6.93 -20.99 -1.28
C ASP A 123 7.61 -19.63 -1.46
N VAL A 124 7.17 -18.64 -0.69
CA VAL A 124 7.67 -17.26 -0.77
C VAL A 124 9.18 -17.16 -0.54
N ARG A 125 9.76 -18.04 0.28
CA ARG A 125 11.19 -18.16 0.47
C ARG A 125 11.92 -18.51 -0.84
N LEU A 126 11.38 -19.48 -1.61
CA LEU A 126 11.93 -19.84 -2.93
C LEU A 126 11.79 -18.71 -3.94
N PHE A 127 10.69 -17.95 -3.87
CA PHE A 127 10.55 -16.72 -4.65
C PHE A 127 11.64 -15.71 -4.31
N CYS A 128 11.90 -15.44 -3.03
CA CYS A 128 12.98 -14.53 -2.62
C CYS A 128 14.33 -14.96 -3.15
N ARG A 129 14.65 -16.27 -3.07
CA ARG A 129 15.89 -16.82 -3.64
C ARG A 129 15.96 -16.60 -5.15
N MET A 130 14.86 -16.87 -5.86
CA MET A 130 14.77 -16.64 -7.30
C MET A 130 15.02 -15.17 -7.66
N VAL A 131 14.45 -14.23 -6.90
CA VAL A 131 14.67 -12.79 -7.10
C VAL A 131 16.13 -12.43 -6.83
N ALA A 132 16.73 -12.92 -5.74
CA ALA A 132 18.14 -12.68 -5.40
C ALA A 132 19.10 -13.11 -6.51
N GLU A 133 18.84 -14.28 -7.12
CA GLU A 133 19.64 -14.82 -8.24
C GLU A 133 19.41 -14.03 -9.54
N THR A 134 18.21 -13.53 -9.77
CA THR A 134 17.81 -12.91 -11.04
C THR A 134 18.11 -11.41 -11.07
N CYS A 135 17.77 -10.71 -9.99
CA CYS A 135 17.95 -9.27 -9.84
C CYS A 135 18.12 -8.88 -8.36
N PRO A 136 19.36 -8.86 -7.84
CA PRO A 136 19.63 -8.47 -6.44
C PRO A 136 19.22 -7.03 -6.09
N ARG A 137 18.94 -6.18 -7.09
CA ARG A 137 18.51 -4.79 -6.92
C ARG A 137 17.00 -4.65 -6.74
N CYS A 138 16.23 -5.71 -6.98
CA CYS A 138 14.80 -5.69 -6.72
C CYS A 138 14.52 -5.61 -5.23
N VAL A 139 13.40 -4.98 -4.87
CA VAL A 139 12.97 -4.83 -3.47
C VAL A 139 11.72 -5.65 -3.26
N ILE A 140 11.75 -6.49 -2.23
CA ILE A 140 10.65 -7.36 -1.82
C ILE A 140 10.02 -6.75 -0.58
N ILE A 141 8.71 -6.49 -0.63
CA ILE A 141 7.94 -5.92 0.47
C ILE A 141 6.71 -6.79 0.71
N PRO A 142 6.59 -7.49 1.84
CA PRO A 142 5.35 -8.15 2.23
C PRO A 142 4.21 -7.13 2.32
N SER A 143 3.12 -7.39 1.59
CA SER A 143 1.99 -6.46 1.48
C SER A 143 1.03 -6.60 2.66
N HIS A 144 0.42 -5.49 3.10
CA HIS A 144 -0.65 -5.41 4.13
C HIS A 144 -0.55 -6.53 5.18
N ILE A 145 0.57 -6.56 5.91
CA ILE A 145 1.08 -7.71 6.66
C ILE A 145 0.14 -8.31 7.73
N TRP A 146 -0.99 -7.67 8.03
CA TRP A 146 -1.90 -8.07 9.10
C TRP A 146 -3.27 -8.54 8.66
N THR A 147 -3.68 -8.33 7.41
CA THR A 147 -5.02 -8.78 6.97
C THR A 147 -5.25 -10.27 7.27
N PRO A 148 -6.46 -10.71 7.66
CA PRO A 148 -6.70 -12.08 8.11
C PRO A 148 -6.27 -13.17 7.13
N TRP A 149 -6.30 -12.86 5.85
CA TRP A 149 -5.86 -13.74 4.74
C TRP A 149 -4.89 -13.00 3.84
N PHE A 150 -4.04 -13.73 3.15
CA PHE A 150 -3.07 -13.22 2.18
C PHE A 150 -2.08 -12.22 2.74
N SER A 151 -1.64 -12.43 3.98
CA SER A 151 -0.68 -11.56 4.65
C SER A 151 0.30 -12.33 5.52
N LEU A 152 1.43 -11.68 5.83
CA LEU A 152 2.54 -12.28 6.58
C LEU A 152 2.10 -12.77 7.97
N PHE A 153 1.37 -11.95 8.73
CA PHE A 153 0.94 -12.24 10.09
C PHE A 153 -0.55 -12.53 10.24
N GLY A 154 -1.27 -12.68 9.11
CA GLY A 154 -2.71 -12.89 9.13
C GLY A 154 -3.17 -14.08 9.96
N ALA A 155 -4.20 -13.90 10.76
CA ALA A 155 -4.69 -14.91 11.70
C ALA A 155 -5.08 -16.24 11.05
N ASN A 156 -5.55 -16.21 9.78
CA ASN A 156 -6.06 -17.41 9.12
C ASN A 156 -5.03 -18.13 8.24
N SER A 157 -4.05 -17.42 7.70
CA SER A 157 -3.13 -18.00 6.71
C SER A 157 -1.69 -17.53 6.82
N GLY A 158 -1.38 -16.66 7.78
CA GLY A 158 -0.05 -16.11 8.03
C GLY A 158 0.79 -16.96 8.98
N PHE A 159 1.86 -16.34 9.46
CA PHE A 159 2.85 -16.89 10.38
C PHE A 159 2.85 -16.09 11.68
N ASP A 160 3.52 -16.58 12.71
CA ASP A 160 3.69 -15.87 13.97
C ASP A 160 5.01 -15.07 14.02
N ALA A 161 5.98 -15.45 13.19
CA ALA A 161 7.24 -14.75 13.02
C ALA A 161 7.64 -14.67 11.53
N ILE A 162 8.36 -13.61 11.17
CA ILE A 162 8.83 -13.40 9.79
C ILE A 162 9.84 -14.48 9.37
N GLU A 163 10.64 -14.96 10.30
CA GLU A 163 11.62 -16.02 10.09
C GLU A 163 10.97 -17.35 9.70
N GLU A 164 9.76 -17.63 10.17
CA GLU A 164 9.00 -18.84 9.76
C GLU A 164 8.61 -18.78 8.27
N CYS A 165 8.35 -17.56 7.77
CA CYS A 165 7.99 -17.34 6.38
C CYS A 165 9.20 -17.37 5.44
N PHE A 166 10.20 -16.55 5.72
CA PHE A 166 11.32 -16.26 4.82
C PHE A 166 12.60 -17.04 5.13
N GLU A 167 12.70 -17.64 6.32
CA GLU A 167 13.86 -18.43 6.79
C GLU A 167 15.19 -17.70 6.53
N GLU A 168 16.14 -18.32 5.83
CA GLU A 168 17.44 -17.74 5.47
C GLU A 168 17.35 -16.52 4.54
N MET A 169 16.19 -16.30 3.91
CA MET A 169 15.94 -15.14 3.04
C MET A 169 15.44 -13.91 3.82
N THR A 170 15.18 -14.03 5.12
CA THR A 170 14.73 -12.91 5.97
C THR A 170 15.61 -11.66 5.86
N PRO A 171 16.94 -11.73 5.74
CA PRO A 171 17.79 -10.54 5.56
C PRO A 171 17.54 -9.73 4.28
N MET A 172 16.87 -10.31 3.29
CA MET A 172 16.46 -9.58 2.09
C MET A 172 15.28 -8.64 2.31
N ILE A 173 14.48 -8.91 3.34
CA ILE A 173 13.32 -8.10 3.69
C ILE A 173 13.77 -6.98 4.63
N PHE A 174 13.58 -5.75 4.23
CA PHE A 174 13.93 -4.57 5.04
C PHE A 174 12.80 -3.55 5.14
N ALA A 175 11.68 -3.80 4.47
CA ALA A 175 10.46 -3.01 4.55
C ALA A 175 9.23 -3.92 4.62
N LEU A 176 8.20 -3.49 5.34
CA LEU A 176 6.92 -4.16 5.53
C LEU A 176 5.80 -3.14 5.30
N GLU A 177 4.70 -3.58 4.70
CA GLU A 177 3.55 -2.68 4.45
C GLU A 177 2.53 -2.78 5.57
N THR A 178 2.17 -1.64 6.15
CA THR A 178 1.12 -1.52 7.18
C THR A 178 -0.24 -1.97 6.64
N GLY A 179 -0.62 -1.42 5.48
CA GLY A 179 -1.94 -1.61 4.86
C GLY A 179 -3.06 -0.94 5.66
N LEU A 180 -4.22 -0.78 5.04
CA LEU A 180 -5.37 0.01 5.53
C LEU A 180 -5.93 -0.36 6.90
N SER A 181 -5.60 -1.51 7.46
CA SER A 181 -6.17 -2.00 8.72
C SER A 181 -5.18 -1.98 9.90
N SER A 182 -3.95 -1.52 9.68
CA SER A 182 -2.96 -1.30 10.73
C SER A 182 -2.15 -0.03 10.47
N ASP A 183 -1.56 0.53 11.52
CA ASP A 183 -0.72 1.71 11.50
C ASP A 183 0.64 1.42 12.20
N PRO A 184 1.59 2.35 12.16
CA PRO A 184 2.85 2.19 12.86
C PRO A 184 2.71 1.97 14.37
N LEU A 185 1.71 2.57 15.05
CA LEU A 185 1.50 2.36 16.49
C LEU A 185 1.16 0.90 16.81
N MET A 186 0.35 0.27 15.97
CA MET A 186 0.04 -1.15 16.10
C MET A 186 1.30 -2.00 15.89
N ASN A 187 2.09 -1.70 14.86
CA ASN A 187 3.31 -2.43 14.52
C ASN A 187 4.41 -2.27 15.59
N TRP A 188 4.56 -1.10 16.21
CA TRP A 188 5.54 -0.83 17.27
C TRP A 188 5.25 -1.55 18.61
N ARG A 189 4.16 -2.28 18.69
CA ARG A 189 3.90 -3.22 19.81
C ARG A 189 4.69 -4.52 19.71
N LEU A 190 5.31 -4.79 18.54
CA LEU A 190 6.13 -5.98 18.30
C LEU A 190 7.60 -5.58 18.12
N SER A 191 8.46 -5.92 19.10
CA SER A 191 9.89 -5.59 19.04
C SER A 191 10.61 -6.25 17.87
N ALA A 192 10.14 -7.41 17.41
CA ALA A 192 10.67 -8.11 16.24
C ALA A 192 10.56 -7.30 14.95
N LEU A 193 9.65 -6.32 14.87
CA LEU A 193 9.45 -5.47 13.71
C LEU A 193 10.31 -4.19 13.72
N ASP A 194 10.98 -3.87 14.81
CA ASP A 194 11.78 -2.65 14.97
C ASP A 194 12.88 -2.45 13.92
N ARG A 195 13.32 -3.52 13.29
CA ARG A 195 14.39 -3.50 12.28
C ARG A 195 13.92 -3.20 10.86
N PHE A 196 12.61 -3.17 10.62
CA PHE A 196 12.03 -2.96 9.30
C PHE A 196 11.52 -1.53 9.13
N ALA A 197 11.64 -0.98 7.91
CA ALA A 197 10.89 0.20 7.52
C ALA A 197 9.41 -0.17 7.39
N LEU A 198 8.54 0.68 7.89
CA LEU A 198 7.11 0.55 7.66
C LEU A 198 6.72 1.44 6.47
N VAL A 199 6.13 0.85 5.44
CA VAL A 199 5.63 1.59 4.29
C VAL A 199 4.12 1.53 4.24
N SER A 200 3.52 2.57 3.70
CA SER A 200 2.08 2.73 3.57
C SER A 200 1.73 2.94 2.11
N ASN A 201 1.00 2.00 1.51
CA ASN A 201 0.61 2.08 0.11
C ASN A 201 -0.89 1.87 -0.02
N SER A 202 -1.50 2.61 -0.94
CA SER A 202 -2.95 2.79 -1.02
C SER A 202 -3.76 1.53 -1.33
N ASP A 203 -3.15 0.45 -1.83
CA ASP A 203 -3.86 -0.73 -2.36
C ASP A 203 -5.08 -0.32 -3.22
N ALA A 204 -4.85 0.64 -4.13
CA ALA A 204 -5.90 1.32 -4.87
C ALA A 204 -6.46 0.44 -5.99
N HIS A 205 -7.74 0.08 -5.89
CA HIS A 205 -8.50 -0.63 -6.93
C HIS A 205 -9.26 0.32 -7.88
N SER A 206 -9.09 1.63 -7.67
CA SER A 206 -9.57 2.67 -8.58
C SER A 206 -8.65 3.89 -8.50
N PRO A 207 -8.50 4.67 -9.57
CA PRO A 207 -7.57 5.80 -9.61
C PRO A 207 -7.81 6.84 -8.52
N SER A 208 -9.06 7.11 -8.16
CA SER A 208 -9.44 8.07 -7.12
C SER A 208 -8.99 7.67 -5.70
N LYS A 209 -8.67 6.38 -5.48
CA LYS A 209 -8.17 5.87 -4.20
C LYS A 209 -6.65 5.91 -4.08
N ILE A 210 -5.92 6.27 -5.13
CA ILE A 210 -4.49 6.56 -5.06
C ILE A 210 -4.26 7.66 -4.02
N GLY A 211 -3.23 7.52 -3.18
CA GLY A 211 -2.84 8.50 -2.18
C GLY A 211 -3.67 8.52 -0.90
N ARG A 212 -4.60 7.59 -0.70
CA ARG A 212 -5.20 7.43 0.64
C ARG A 212 -4.20 6.93 1.67
N GLU A 213 -3.13 6.31 1.21
CA GLU A 213 -1.89 6.02 1.91
C GLU A 213 -0.72 6.35 1.00
N ALA A 214 0.39 6.83 1.57
CA ALA A 214 1.58 7.23 0.83
C ALA A 214 2.84 7.25 1.71
N ASN A 215 4.00 7.41 1.09
CA ASN A 215 5.29 7.52 1.76
C ASN A 215 5.97 8.84 1.38
N VAL A 216 6.54 9.54 2.35
CA VAL A 216 7.18 10.84 2.16
C VAL A 216 8.68 10.71 2.36
N PHE A 217 9.43 11.03 1.30
CA PHE A 217 10.89 10.94 1.29
C PHE A 217 11.53 12.29 0.97
N ASP A 218 12.65 12.57 1.64
CA ASP A 218 13.60 13.63 1.28
C ASP A 218 14.96 13.00 0.98
N THR A 219 15.11 12.51 -0.24
CA THR A 219 16.30 11.80 -0.70
C THR A 219 16.54 12.09 -2.18
N ASP A 220 17.69 11.66 -2.70
CA ASP A 220 17.94 11.72 -4.14
C ASP A 220 16.77 11.08 -4.87
N PHE A 221 16.18 11.81 -5.80
CA PHE A 221 15.04 11.31 -6.58
C PHE A 221 15.50 10.25 -7.59
N SER A 222 15.82 9.07 -7.04
CA SER A 222 16.34 7.93 -7.80
C SER A 222 15.90 6.62 -7.15
N TYR A 223 15.86 5.53 -7.95
CA TYR A 223 15.59 4.20 -7.43
C TYR A 223 16.59 3.80 -6.32
N LYS A 224 17.87 4.15 -6.50
CA LYS A 224 18.91 3.91 -5.49
C LYS A 224 18.62 4.68 -4.21
N GLY A 225 18.30 5.98 -4.31
CA GLY A 225 17.97 6.81 -3.15
C GLY A 225 16.76 6.30 -2.39
N LEU A 226 15.70 5.89 -3.10
CA LEU A 226 14.51 5.26 -2.50
C LEU A 226 14.88 3.99 -1.71
N VAL A 227 15.61 3.07 -2.35
CA VAL A 227 16.00 1.80 -1.72
C VAL A 227 16.91 2.03 -0.51
N GLU A 228 17.83 2.97 -0.58
CA GLU A 228 18.72 3.32 0.52
C GLU A 228 17.96 3.94 1.70
N ALA A 229 17.01 4.84 1.43
CA ALA A 229 16.17 5.44 2.46
C ALA A 229 15.35 4.36 3.22
N LEU A 230 14.74 3.44 2.50
CA LEU A 230 14.02 2.30 3.09
C LEU A 230 14.94 1.37 3.90
N ARG A 231 16.12 1.05 3.38
CA ARG A 231 17.06 0.14 4.03
C ARG A 231 17.69 0.74 5.30
N THR A 232 18.02 2.01 5.26
CA THR A 232 18.67 2.70 6.40
C THR A 232 17.67 3.21 7.42
N ARG A 233 16.42 3.42 7.01
CA ARG A 233 15.36 4.03 7.84
C ARG A 233 15.79 5.36 8.45
N ASN A 234 16.67 6.09 7.75
CA ASN A 234 17.11 7.41 8.20
C ASN A 234 15.92 8.39 8.19
N PRO A 235 15.48 8.93 9.35
CA PRO A 235 14.31 9.80 9.43
C PRO A 235 14.48 11.16 8.72
N GLU A 236 15.71 11.52 8.33
CA GLU A 236 15.98 12.69 7.49
C GLU A 236 15.75 12.39 6.00
N LYS A 237 15.68 11.10 5.61
CA LYS A 237 15.50 10.64 4.23
C LYS A 237 14.15 9.97 3.99
N PHE A 238 13.71 9.13 4.91
CA PHE A 238 12.35 8.60 4.97
C PHE A 238 11.64 9.32 6.11
N LEU A 239 10.90 10.39 5.76
CA LEU A 239 10.38 11.33 6.75
C LEU A 239 9.21 10.74 7.54
N HIS A 240 8.19 10.28 6.82
CA HIS A 240 7.01 9.69 7.43
C HIS A 240 6.13 8.97 6.40
N THR A 241 5.23 8.14 6.90
CA THR A 241 4.12 7.60 6.12
C THR A 241 2.87 8.46 6.29
N ILE A 242 2.00 8.43 5.28
CA ILE A 242 0.63 8.93 5.36
C ILE A 242 -0.24 7.68 5.48
N GLU A 243 -0.93 7.56 6.62
CA GLU A 243 -1.71 6.39 6.98
C GLU A 243 -3.21 6.70 6.93
N PHE A 244 -3.98 5.76 6.47
CA PHE A 244 -5.41 5.73 6.70
C PHE A 244 -5.69 5.38 8.17
N PHE A 245 -6.83 5.78 8.71
CA PHE A 245 -7.22 5.38 10.07
C PHE A 245 -7.57 3.89 10.07
N PRO A 246 -6.83 3.03 10.79
CA PRO A 246 -7.02 1.59 10.70
C PRO A 246 -8.40 1.13 11.19
N GLU A 247 -9.07 1.90 12.05
CA GLU A 247 -10.43 1.65 12.54
C GLU A 247 -11.48 1.68 11.43
N GLU A 248 -11.23 2.45 10.38
CA GLU A 248 -12.03 2.48 9.15
C GLU A 248 -11.77 1.25 8.26
N GLY A 249 -10.69 0.55 8.52
CA GLY A 249 -10.29 -0.65 7.79
C GLY A 249 -11.25 -1.80 8.04
N LYS A 250 -11.77 -2.39 6.98
CA LYS A 250 -12.74 -3.50 6.98
C LYS A 250 -12.38 -4.68 7.88
N TYR A 251 -11.11 -4.89 8.15
CA TYR A 251 -10.58 -6.04 8.90
C TYR A 251 -9.98 -5.65 10.24
N HIS A 252 -10.12 -4.41 10.67
CA HIS A 252 -9.51 -3.92 11.90
C HIS A 252 -10.03 -4.66 13.13
N TYR A 253 -11.33 -4.68 13.29
CA TYR A 253 -12.00 -5.36 14.41
C TYR A 253 -12.36 -6.82 14.10
N ASP A 254 -12.62 -7.60 15.14
CA ASP A 254 -13.15 -8.96 15.00
C ASP A 254 -14.58 -8.91 14.46
N GLY A 255 -14.95 -9.88 13.63
CA GLY A 255 -16.28 -9.77 13.06
C GLY A 255 -16.88 -11.02 12.44
N HIS A 256 -18.19 -10.95 12.21
CA HIS A 256 -18.92 -11.92 11.43
C HIS A 256 -19.82 -11.21 10.42
N ARG A 257 -19.28 -10.99 9.22
CA ARG A 257 -19.89 -10.16 8.16
C ARG A 257 -21.35 -10.56 7.84
N LYS A 258 -21.65 -11.87 7.79
CA LYS A 258 -23.02 -12.36 7.48
C LYS A 258 -24.04 -11.91 8.53
N CYS A 259 -23.63 -11.65 9.75
CA CYS A 259 -24.48 -11.21 10.85
C CYS A 259 -24.33 -9.71 11.17
N GLY A 260 -23.53 -8.96 10.40
CA GLY A 260 -23.27 -7.55 10.68
C GLY A 260 -22.53 -7.30 11.99
N VAL A 261 -21.83 -8.31 12.54
CA VAL A 261 -21.14 -8.21 13.83
C VAL A 261 -19.74 -7.65 13.62
N CYS A 262 -19.41 -6.62 14.41
CA CYS A 262 -18.10 -6.00 14.53
C CYS A 262 -17.83 -5.80 16.02
N MET A 263 -16.72 -6.30 16.55
CA MET A 263 -16.45 -6.37 18.00
C MET A 263 -15.01 -6.01 18.30
N ASP A 264 -14.82 -5.22 19.36
CA ASP A 264 -13.52 -4.97 19.96
C ASP A 264 -12.93 -6.28 20.55
N PRO A 265 -11.58 -6.43 20.59
CA PRO A 265 -10.91 -7.61 21.15
C PRO A 265 -11.39 -7.97 22.58
N SER A 266 -11.70 -6.96 23.40
CA SER A 266 -12.20 -7.18 24.77
C SER A 266 -13.60 -7.81 24.80
N GLU A 267 -14.46 -7.41 23.85
CA GLU A 267 -15.79 -7.97 23.68
C GLU A 267 -15.73 -9.40 23.12
N THR A 268 -14.84 -9.61 22.14
CA THR A 268 -14.56 -10.94 21.56
C THR A 268 -14.09 -11.92 22.63
N SER A 269 -13.24 -11.47 23.54
CA SER A 269 -12.79 -12.30 24.67
C SER A 269 -13.94 -12.72 25.59
N ARG A 270 -14.89 -11.81 25.88
CA ARG A 270 -16.10 -12.13 26.70
C ARG A 270 -17.03 -13.13 25.99
N SER A 271 -17.14 -13.03 24.66
CA SER A 271 -17.94 -13.96 23.85
C SER A 271 -17.21 -15.26 23.50
N LYS A 272 -15.97 -15.46 24.02
CA LYS A 272 -15.10 -16.61 23.71
C LYS A 272 -14.89 -16.81 22.20
N GLY A 273 -14.81 -15.73 21.43
CA GLY A 273 -14.62 -15.75 19.99
C GLY A 273 -15.84 -16.21 19.17
N ALA A 274 -17.01 -16.27 19.78
CA ALA A 274 -18.24 -16.68 19.10
C ALA A 274 -19.11 -15.47 18.73
N CYS A 275 -19.70 -15.52 17.54
CA CYS A 275 -20.67 -14.53 17.10
C CYS A 275 -21.92 -14.53 17.97
N PRO A 276 -22.32 -13.40 18.59
CA PRO A 276 -23.48 -13.35 19.49
C PRO A 276 -24.81 -13.60 18.80
N VAL A 277 -24.84 -13.50 17.45
CA VAL A 277 -26.08 -13.70 16.66
C VAL A 277 -26.25 -15.15 16.24
N CYS A 278 -25.19 -15.85 15.83
CA CYS A 278 -25.34 -17.20 15.25
C CYS A 278 -24.44 -18.27 15.89
N GLY A 279 -23.64 -17.92 16.90
CA GLY A 279 -22.73 -18.84 17.60
C GLY A 279 -21.50 -19.32 16.80
N LYS A 280 -21.36 -18.94 15.52
CA LYS A 280 -20.19 -19.33 14.73
C LYS A 280 -18.94 -18.54 15.12
N PRO A 281 -17.73 -19.10 14.89
CA PRO A 281 -16.49 -18.36 15.16
C PRO A 281 -16.45 -17.01 14.45
N LEU A 282 -15.96 -15.99 15.15
CA LEU A 282 -15.64 -14.69 14.57
C LEU A 282 -14.37 -14.79 13.71
N THR A 283 -14.28 -14.00 12.67
CA THR A 283 -13.01 -13.72 12.00
C THR A 283 -12.18 -12.86 12.94
N VAL A 284 -10.99 -13.32 13.29
CA VAL A 284 -10.04 -12.56 14.10
C VAL A 284 -9.57 -11.35 13.30
N GLY A 285 -9.83 -10.16 13.84
CA GLY A 285 -9.42 -8.90 13.24
C GLY A 285 -7.94 -8.59 13.42
N VAL A 286 -7.51 -7.56 12.72
CA VAL A 286 -6.10 -7.12 12.75
C VAL A 286 -5.68 -6.69 14.15
N LEU A 287 -6.50 -5.91 14.86
CA LEU A 287 -6.20 -5.46 16.22
C LEU A 287 -6.02 -6.64 17.18
N SER A 288 -6.96 -7.61 17.17
CA SER A 288 -6.84 -8.83 17.99
C SER A 288 -5.57 -9.62 17.67
N ARG A 289 -5.22 -9.72 16.39
CA ARG A 289 -4.03 -10.45 15.96
C ARG A 289 -2.74 -9.76 16.40
N VAL A 290 -2.66 -8.43 16.24
CA VAL A 290 -1.52 -7.63 16.72
C VAL A 290 -1.37 -7.79 18.23
N LEU A 291 -2.44 -7.63 18.99
CA LEU A 291 -2.41 -7.79 20.45
C LEU A 291 -2.00 -9.20 20.88
N GLY A 292 -2.38 -10.22 20.11
CA GLY A 292 -2.02 -11.62 20.39
C GLY A 292 -0.54 -11.93 20.14
N LEU A 293 0.16 -11.17 19.29
CA LEU A 293 1.59 -11.31 19.00
C LEU A 293 2.46 -10.27 19.70
N ALA A 294 1.85 -9.21 20.25
CA ALA A 294 2.56 -8.11 20.89
C ALA A 294 3.36 -8.57 22.11
N ASP A 295 4.64 -8.19 22.16
CA ASP A 295 5.53 -8.33 23.31
C ASP A 295 5.65 -7.03 24.12
N ARG A 296 4.99 -5.94 23.66
CA ARG A 296 4.93 -4.64 24.31
C ARG A 296 3.48 -4.27 24.61
N ARG A 297 3.24 -3.84 25.85
CA ARG A 297 1.93 -3.35 26.27
C ARG A 297 1.57 -2.03 25.59
N GLU A 298 2.57 -1.12 25.45
CA GLU A 298 2.43 0.16 24.79
C GLU A 298 3.32 0.22 23.56
N PRO A 299 2.91 0.94 22.50
CA PRO A 299 3.73 1.10 21.31
C PRO A 299 5.03 1.86 21.64
N ARG A 300 6.14 1.40 21.09
CA ARG A 300 7.43 2.05 21.25
C ARG A 300 8.11 2.24 19.91
N GLN A 301 8.13 3.48 19.42
CA GLN A 301 8.80 3.82 18.17
C GLN A 301 10.28 3.41 18.23
N PRO A 302 10.76 2.58 17.28
CA PRO A 302 12.16 2.21 17.18
C PRO A 302 13.03 3.40 16.75
N ARG A 303 14.34 3.27 16.90
CA ARG A 303 15.30 4.29 16.43
C ARG A 303 16.47 3.61 15.72
N PRO A 304 16.81 4.03 14.47
CA PRO A 304 16.10 5.04 13.66
C PRO A 304 14.75 4.51 13.16
N SER A 305 13.82 5.42 12.89
CA SER A 305 12.52 5.10 12.29
C SER A 305 11.91 6.36 11.69
N GLU A 306 11.16 6.18 10.63
CA GLU A 306 10.25 7.15 10.03
C GLU A 306 9.14 7.55 11.00
N GLY A 307 8.55 8.74 10.80
CA GLY A 307 7.32 9.15 11.47
C GLY A 307 6.08 8.62 10.74
N PHE A 308 4.90 9.03 11.18
CA PHE A 308 3.66 8.83 10.43
C PHE A 308 2.67 9.96 10.70
N ARG A 309 1.68 10.12 9.80
CA ARG A 309 0.55 11.03 9.91
C ARG A 309 -0.69 10.32 9.44
N SER A 310 -1.73 10.28 10.26
CA SER A 310 -3.04 9.75 9.85
C SER A 310 -3.83 10.82 9.10
N GLN A 311 -4.52 10.42 8.03
CA GLN A 311 -5.26 11.33 7.17
C GLN A 311 -6.54 10.70 6.65
N ILE A 312 -7.61 11.50 6.61
CA ILE A 312 -8.86 11.16 5.92
C ILE A 312 -8.80 11.75 4.51
N PRO A 313 -9.11 11.01 3.44
CA PRO A 313 -9.17 11.54 2.09
C PRO A 313 -10.13 12.73 1.97
N LEU A 314 -9.72 13.78 1.26
CA LEU A 314 -10.51 15.02 1.13
C LEU A 314 -11.96 14.79 0.66
N PRO A 315 -12.27 13.88 -0.30
CA PRO A 315 -13.66 13.62 -0.65
C PRO A 315 -14.53 13.10 0.50
N GLU A 316 -13.95 12.41 1.47
CA GLU A 316 -14.66 11.89 2.65
C GLU A 316 -14.93 13.03 3.64
N VAL A 317 -13.96 13.90 3.88
CA VAL A 317 -14.14 15.14 4.67
C VAL A 317 -15.25 16.02 4.07
N LEU A 318 -15.21 16.21 2.74
CA LEU A 318 -16.22 17.02 2.05
C LEU A 318 -17.62 16.38 2.08
N ALA A 319 -17.68 15.04 2.05
CA ALA A 319 -18.94 14.30 2.17
C ALA A 319 -19.61 14.54 3.52
N GLU A 320 -18.83 14.51 4.59
CA GLU A 320 -19.32 14.81 5.94
C GLU A 320 -19.81 16.24 6.06
N LEU A 321 -19.03 17.22 5.59
CA LEU A 321 -19.39 18.64 5.59
C LEU A 321 -20.65 18.97 4.79
N THR A 322 -20.86 18.26 3.67
CA THR A 322 -22.04 18.50 2.81
C THR A 322 -23.25 17.65 3.16
N GLY A 323 -23.10 16.68 4.07
CA GLY A 323 -24.15 15.70 4.39
C GLY A 323 -24.53 14.80 3.21
N THR A 324 -23.61 14.60 2.22
CA THR A 324 -23.87 13.83 0.99
C THR A 324 -22.80 12.75 0.82
N GLY A 325 -23.04 11.80 -0.09
CA GLY A 325 -22.02 10.76 -0.38
C GLY A 325 -20.77 11.33 -1.07
N SER A 326 -19.60 10.74 -0.81
CA SER A 326 -18.31 11.16 -1.37
C SER A 326 -18.25 11.16 -2.91
N ALA A 327 -19.14 10.40 -3.58
CA ALA A 327 -19.29 10.38 -5.04
C ALA A 327 -20.35 11.36 -5.58
N SER A 328 -20.93 12.23 -4.73
CA SER A 328 -21.95 13.20 -5.16
C SER A 328 -21.35 14.31 -6.01
N ARG A 329 -22.19 14.93 -6.84
CA ARG A 329 -21.78 16.10 -7.65
C ARG A 329 -21.36 17.28 -6.78
N ALA A 330 -21.99 17.48 -5.62
CA ALA A 330 -21.64 18.55 -4.68
C ALA A 330 -20.20 18.38 -4.18
N VAL A 331 -19.85 17.19 -3.70
CA VAL A 331 -18.50 16.86 -3.28
C VAL A 331 -17.51 17.00 -4.44
N GLY A 332 -17.81 16.48 -5.63
CA GLY A 332 -16.94 16.61 -6.80
C GLY A 332 -16.66 18.06 -7.19
N SER A 333 -17.68 18.92 -7.14
CA SER A 333 -17.51 20.35 -7.47
C SER A 333 -16.65 21.08 -6.43
N LEU A 334 -16.83 20.79 -5.14
CA LEU A 334 -15.99 21.35 -4.07
C LEU A 334 -14.55 20.86 -4.19
N TYR A 335 -14.38 19.56 -4.38
CA TYR A 335 -13.08 18.93 -4.55
C TYR A 335 -12.31 19.56 -5.72
N ALA A 336 -12.92 19.65 -6.91
CA ALA A 336 -12.29 20.25 -8.07
C ALA A 336 -11.84 21.71 -7.83
N ARG A 337 -12.67 22.53 -7.14
CA ARG A 337 -12.31 23.91 -6.78
C ARG A 337 -11.11 23.97 -5.83
N LEU A 338 -11.08 23.10 -4.82
CA LEU A 338 -9.95 23.03 -3.88
C LEU A 338 -8.66 22.59 -4.58
N ILE A 339 -8.71 21.55 -5.42
CA ILE A 339 -7.57 21.12 -6.21
C ILE A 339 -7.08 22.23 -7.16
N ALA A 340 -7.98 22.95 -7.83
CA ALA A 340 -7.60 24.08 -8.68
C ALA A 340 -6.94 25.22 -7.89
N SER A 341 -7.34 25.44 -6.63
CA SER A 341 -6.80 26.49 -5.77
C SER A 341 -5.48 26.15 -5.09
N PHE A 342 -5.29 24.90 -4.69
CA PHE A 342 -4.13 24.46 -3.89
C PHE A 342 -3.19 23.51 -4.64
N GLY A 343 -3.53 23.10 -5.86
CA GLY A 343 -2.70 22.30 -6.75
C GLY A 343 -2.79 20.77 -6.52
N SER A 344 -3.07 20.32 -5.30
CA SER A 344 -3.25 18.90 -5.00
C SER A 344 -4.03 18.66 -3.71
N GLU A 345 -4.48 17.41 -3.51
CA GLU A 345 -5.17 17.00 -2.28
C GLU A 345 -4.26 17.11 -1.06
N PHE A 346 -3.02 16.64 -1.16
CA PHE A 346 -2.06 16.75 -0.05
C PHE A 346 -1.73 18.20 0.28
N ALA A 347 -1.53 19.06 -0.72
CA ALA A 347 -1.30 20.48 -0.47
C ALA A 347 -2.50 21.11 0.26
N CYS A 348 -3.72 20.74 -0.10
CA CYS A 348 -4.92 21.21 0.59
C CYS A 348 -5.03 20.71 2.04
N LEU A 349 -4.76 19.42 2.27
CA LEU A 349 -4.97 18.78 3.58
C LEU A 349 -3.80 18.99 4.56
N MET A 350 -2.58 19.17 4.07
CA MET A 350 -1.37 19.14 4.90
C MET A 350 -0.64 20.47 4.97
N ASP A 351 -0.72 21.29 3.91
CA ASP A 351 0.12 22.48 3.77
C ASP A 351 -0.70 23.79 3.81
N ALA A 352 -1.96 23.76 3.35
CA ALA A 352 -2.79 24.97 3.27
C ALA A 352 -3.25 25.44 4.66
N PRO A 353 -3.02 26.73 5.03
CA PRO A 353 -3.60 27.29 6.24
C PRO A 353 -5.14 27.27 6.18
N VAL A 354 -5.79 26.95 7.29
CA VAL A 354 -7.26 26.89 7.40
C VAL A 354 -7.91 28.22 6.99
N GLU A 355 -7.26 29.35 7.33
CA GLU A 355 -7.71 30.70 6.99
C GLU A 355 -7.73 30.92 5.48
N ASP A 356 -6.79 30.34 4.73
CA ASP A 356 -6.74 30.44 3.27
C ASP A 356 -7.86 29.62 2.62
N ILE A 357 -8.16 28.44 3.18
CA ILE A 357 -9.29 27.62 2.74
C ILE A 357 -10.59 28.37 2.97
N SER A 358 -10.80 28.91 4.18
CA SER A 358 -12.00 29.69 4.53
C SER A 358 -12.16 30.94 3.65
N ARG A 359 -11.09 31.67 3.37
CA ARG A 359 -11.11 32.88 2.55
C ARG A 359 -11.49 32.62 1.09
N ARG A 360 -11.08 31.49 0.55
CA ARG A 360 -11.29 31.16 -0.88
C ARG A 360 -12.55 30.36 -1.14
N HIS A 361 -13.05 29.64 -0.15
CA HIS A 361 -14.12 28.63 -0.34
C HIS A 361 -15.18 28.62 0.77
N GLY A 362 -15.06 29.52 1.78
CA GLY A 362 -16.03 29.71 2.86
C GLY A 362 -17.34 30.38 2.42
#